data_96671515baccc48677d91f17d2826363
#
_entry.id   96671515baccc48677d91f17d2826363
#
_cell.length_a   1.000
_cell.length_b   1.000
_cell.length_c   1.000
_cell.angle_alpha   90.00
_cell.angle_beta   90.00
_cell.angle_gamma   90.00
#
_symmetry.space_group_name_H-M   'P 1'
#
loop_
_entity.id
_entity.type
_entity.pdbx_description
1 polymer ?
#
loop_
_entity_poly.entity_id
_entity_poly.type
_entity_poly.pdbx_seq_one_letter_code
_entity_poly.pdbx_strand_id
1 'polypeptide(L)'
;MSGASPTRGFVPGDVVPGAQNAPAFTDAADLLLDSTGLQQASGTPGLLLLADGTRYEGKLFGSEGIAQGELVFTTGMCGYQESMTDPSFAGQVLTFTWPLLGNYGILPGISESAGVHPRGIVCRQVMKIPDHRDSVGSVHEFLAVHGVPGIEGIDTRALTRRVREHGTVLCVFGPKERSDEMKEILSGMTPPDAEDLVASVTCEEAVLLNQGAQDDEGEPLPRLAAIDCGIKYNILRELCKRFEVVWCPASLDFDSIISEWHPDALFASNGPGAPAHPGDAASARESLAAAVRAEMPVMGICLGHQLMGLAAGLRTYKLRYGHRGANQPVVDLQTGRVDITSQNHGFAVEDPDKGMLACLLYTSDAADDTPCV
;
A
#
# COMPACT_ATOMS: atom_id res chain seq x y z
N MET A 1 -40.48 11.22 -3.01
CA MET A 1 -39.55 10.77 -4.08
C MET A 1 -38.45 11.82 -4.11
N SER A 2 -37.43 11.66 -3.29
CA SER A 2 -36.26 12.54 -3.25
C SER A 2 -35.14 11.85 -4.02
N GLY A 3 -34.77 12.45 -5.16
CA GLY A 3 -33.69 11.98 -6.00
C GLY A 3 -32.35 12.18 -5.30
N ALA A 4 -31.64 11.10 -5.06
CA ALA A 4 -30.23 11.14 -4.69
C ALA A 4 -29.43 11.71 -5.87
N SER A 5 -28.74 12.83 -5.61
CA SER A 5 -27.79 13.42 -6.56
C SER A 5 -26.62 12.46 -6.75
N PRO A 6 -26.14 12.23 -7.98
CA PRO A 6 -24.95 11.40 -8.18
C PRO A 6 -23.73 12.10 -7.56
N THR A 7 -23.01 11.40 -6.73
CA THR A 7 -21.71 11.82 -6.19
C THR A 7 -20.79 12.15 -7.37
N ARG A 8 -20.43 13.42 -7.51
CA ARG A 8 -19.40 13.86 -8.48
C ARG A 8 -18.09 13.16 -8.13
N GLY A 9 -17.55 12.41 -9.08
CA GLY A 9 -16.17 11.97 -9.04
C GLY A 9 -15.24 13.19 -8.93
N PHE A 10 -14.20 13.06 -8.14
CA PHE A 10 -13.15 14.07 -7.94
C PHE A 10 -12.57 14.47 -9.30
N VAL A 11 -12.56 15.76 -9.62
CA VAL A 11 -11.89 16.33 -10.79
C VAL A 11 -10.53 16.85 -10.33
N PRO A 12 -9.41 16.57 -11.05
CA PRO A 12 -8.12 17.16 -10.73
C PRO A 12 -8.25 18.70 -10.70
N GLY A 13 -7.86 19.31 -9.58
CA GLY A 13 -8.03 20.74 -9.34
C GLY A 13 -9.14 21.10 -8.35
N ASP A 14 -9.97 20.16 -7.90
CA ASP A 14 -10.87 20.39 -6.77
C ASP A 14 -10.04 20.43 -5.48
N VAL A 15 -9.60 21.62 -5.11
CA VAL A 15 -9.03 21.90 -3.80
C VAL A 15 -10.10 21.54 -2.77
N VAL A 16 -9.76 20.68 -1.81
CA VAL A 16 -10.62 20.40 -0.66
C VAL A 16 -11.04 21.76 -0.07
N PRO A 17 -12.33 22.06 0.09
CA PRO A 17 -12.74 23.34 0.66
C PRO A 17 -12.08 23.54 2.03
N GLY A 18 -11.27 24.62 2.17
CA GLY A 18 -10.48 24.90 3.38
C GLY A 18 -8.97 24.72 3.23
N ALA A 19 -8.49 23.95 2.27
CA ALA A 19 -7.05 23.68 2.08
C ALA A 19 -6.34 24.83 1.35
N GLN A 20 -6.19 25.99 1.98
CA GLN A 20 -5.45 27.11 1.37
C GLN A 20 -3.92 26.91 1.40
N ASN A 21 -3.40 25.95 2.18
CA ASN A 21 -1.95 25.69 2.34
C ASN A 21 -1.58 24.18 2.36
N ALA A 22 -2.50 23.28 2.00
CA ALA A 22 -2.11 21.88 1.83
C ALA A 22 -1.16 21.76 0.64
N PRO A 23 -0.02 21.04 0.76
CA PRO A 23 0.73 20.68 -0.42
C PRO A 23 -0.21 19.93 -1.35
N ALA A 24 -0.28 20.34 -2.60
CA ALA A 24 -0.98 19.56 -3.60
C ALA A 24 -0.39 18.15 -3.54
N PHE A 25 -1.22 17.12 -3.32
CA PHE A 25 -0.74 15.76 -3.40
C PHE A 25 -0.20 15.54 -4.81
N THR A 26 1.12 15.33 -4.92
CA THR A 26 1.73 15.00 -6.20
C THR A 26 1.22 13.63 -6.63
N ASP A 27 0.44 13.58 -7.70
CA ASP A 27 -0.03 12.31 -8.24
C ASP A 27 1.11 11.61 -8.97
N ALA A 28 1.28 10.31 -8.76
CA ALA A 28 2.28 9.53 -9.49
C ALA A 28 2.11 9.63 -11.02
N ALA A 29 0.90 9.87 -11.52
CA ALA A 29 0.62 10.10 -12.93
C ALA A 29 1.20 11.43 -13.48
N ASP A 30 1.52 12.41 -12.62
CA ASP A 30 2.03 13.72 -13.05
C ASP A 30 3.37 13.60 -13.79
N LEU A 31 4.25 12.67 -13.36
CA LEU A 31 5.52 12.40 -14.05
C LEU A 31 5.32 11.92 -15.49
N LEU A 32 4.21 11.26 -15.77
CA LEU A 32 3.88 10.77 -17.11
C LEU A 32 3.44 11.92 -18.03
N LEU A 33 2.73 12.92 -17.47
CA LEU A 33 2.30 14.10 -18.24
C LEU A 33 3.49 14.96 -18.70
N ASP A 34 4.56 14.99 -17.92
CA ASP A 34 5.78 15.74 -18.22
C ASP A 34 6.74 14.99 -19.15
N SER A 35 6.51 13.69 -19.40
CA SER A 35 7.38 12.85 -20.23
C SER A 35 6.97 12.91 -21.70
N THR A 36 7.91 13.29 -22.57
CA THR A 36 7.73 13.24 -24.02
C THR A 36 8.67 12.22 -24.65
N GLY A 37 8.14 11.29 -25.44
CA GLY A 37 8.94 10.44 -26.31
C GLY A 37 9.44 9.11 -25.73
N LEU A 38 8.72 8.52 -24.77
CA LEU A 38 9.03 7.19 -24.27
C LEU A 38 8.91 6.12 -25.39
N GLN A 39 9.91 5.26 -25.48
CA GLN A 39 9.93 4.19 -26.48
C GLN A 39 8.85 3.14 -26.16
N GLN A 40 8.30 2.51 -27.21
CA GLN A 40 7.39 1.38 -27.05
C GLN A 40 8.03 0.24 -26.25
N ALA A 41 7.21 -0.51 -25.51
CA ALA A 41 7.63 -1.66 -24.72
C ALA A 41 8.63 -2.55 -25.46
N SER A 42 9.79 -2.77 -24.86
CA SER A 42 10.94 -3.36 -25.56
C SER A 42 10.74 -4.82 -26.00
N GLY A 43 9.83 -5.56 -25.36
CA GLY A 43 9.64 -7.00 -25.65
C GLY A 43 10.91 -7.85 -25.46
N THR A 44 11.92 -7.34 -24.78
CA THR A 44 13.18 -8.02 -24.45
C THR A 44 12.89 -9.31 -23.69
N PRO A 45 13.52 -10.46 -24.07
CA PRO A 45 13.35 -11.70 -23.35
C PRO A 45 13.74 -11.56 -21.88
N GLY A 46 12.80 -11.87 -21.00
CA GLY A 46 12.95 -11.79 -19.55
C GLY A 46 12.92 -13.16 -18.88
N LEU A 47 13.49 -13.23 -17.69
CA LEU A 47 13.50 -14.41 -16.84
C LEU A 47 13.14 -14.00 -15.40
N LEU A 48 12.19 -14.69 -14.79
CA LEU A 48 11.86 -14.61 -13.37
C LEU A 48 12.45 -15.85 -12.68
N LEU A 49 13.24 -15.64 -11.64
CA LEU A 49 13.85 -16.67 -10.80
C LEU A 49 13.30 -16.56 -9.38
N LEU A 50 12.89 -17.69 -8.81
CA LEU A 50 12.47 -17.79 -7.42
C LEU A 50 13.58 -18.45 -6.58
N ALA A 51 13.66 -18.11 -5.30
CA ALA A 51 14.65 -18.66 -4.37
C ALA A 51 14.58 -20.19 -4.22
N ASP A 52 13.44 -20.80 -4.53
CA ASP A 52 13.26 -22.25 -4.55
C ASP A 52 13.76 -22.94 -5.85
N GLY A 53 14.37 -22.18 -6.76
CA GLY A 53 14.91 -22.65 -8.03
C GLY A 53 13.91 -22.65 -9.20
N THR A 54 12.66 -22.28 -8.97
CA THR A 54 11.65 -22.20 -10.03
C THR A 54 11.94 -21.04 -10.99
N ARG A 55 11.65 -21.25 -12.28
CA ARG A 55 11.92 -20.27 -13.34
C ARG A 55 10.68 -20.07 -14.22
N TYR A 56 10.48 -18.82 -14.65
CA TYR A 56 9.45 -18.47 -15.63
C TYR A 56 10.08 -17.57 -16.69
N GLU A 57 9.83 -17.87 -17.96
CA GLU A 57 10.24 -17.02 -19.07
C GLU A 57 9.12 -16.08 -19.46
N GLY A 58 9.47 -14.84 -19.83
CA GLY A 58 8.54 -13.80 -20.21
C GLY A 58 9.20 -12.74 -21.09
N LYS A 59 8.57 -11.56 -21.13
CA LYS A 59 9.08 -10.38 -21.83
C LYS A 59 9.08 -9.19 -20.88
N LEU A 60 10.11 -8.38 -20.95
CA LEU A 60 10.23 -7.18 -20.11
C LEU A 60 9.42 -6.01 -20.66
N PHE A 61 8.90 -5.20 -19.75
CA PHE A 61 8.26 -3.91 -20.00
C PHE A 61 8.55 -2.97 -18.83
N GLY A 62 8.09 -1.70 -18.92
CA GLY A 62 8.43 -0.68 -17.92
C GLY A 62 9.88 -0.23 -18.05
N SER A 63 10.56 -0.01 -16.94
CA SER A 63 11.96 0.37 -16.93
C SER A 63 12.89 -0.80 -17.27
N GLU A 64 14.07 -0.48 -17.79
CA GLU A 64 15.15 -1.46 -17.93
C GLU A 64 15.78 -1.76 -16.56
N GLY A 65 16.27 -2.99 -16.40
CA GLY A 65 17.00 -3.37 -15.19
C GLY A 65 16.59 -4.72 -14.60
N ILE A 66 17.06 -4.95 -13.39
CA ILE A 66 16.74 -6.12 -12.59
C ILE A 66 15.90 -5.68 -11.40
N ALA A 67 14.75 -6.33 -11.19
CA ALA A 67 13.93 -6.18 -10.00
C ALA A 67 14.15 -7.36 -9.05
N GLN A 68 14.14 -7.07 -7.74
CA GLN A 68 14.30 -8.08 -6.69
C GLN A 68 13.40 -7.75 -5.49
N GLY A 69 12.86 -8.76 -4.84
CA GLY A 69 11.99 -8.55 -3.67
C GLY A 69 11.27 -9.82 -3.23
N GLU A 70 10.37 -9.66 -2.29
CA GLU A 70 9.44 -10.71 -1.89
C GLU A 70 8.28 -10.79 -2.90
N LEU A 71 8.07 -11.97 -3.48
CA LEU A 71 7.00 -12.20 -4.44
C LEU A 71 5.66 -12.28 -3.71
N VAL A 72 4.76 -11.38 -4.06
CA VAL A 72 3.38 -11.36 -3.56
C VAL A 72 2.39 -11.28 -4.73
N PHE A 73 1.11 -11.52 -4.46
CA PHE A 73 0.08 -11.41 -5.48
C PHE A 73 -1.15 -10.66 -4.97
N THR A 74 -1.85 -9.99 -5.89
CA THR A 74 -3.16 -9.39 -5.63
C THR A 74 -4.22 -10.04 -6.50
N THR A 75 -5.44 -10.22 -5.96
CA THR A 75 -6.58 -10.79 -6.66
C THR A 75 -7.55 -9.74 -7.20
N GLY A 76 -7.23 -8.45 -7.06
CA GLY A 76 -8.02 -7.36 -7.60
C GLY A 76 -8.15 -7.44 -9.12
N MET A 77 -9.37 -7.27 -9.65
CA MET A 77 -9.63 -7.24 -11.10
C MET A 77 -9.47 -5.84 -11.70
N CYS A 78 -9.51 -4.81 -10.88
CA CYS A 78 -9.33 -3.39 -11.19
C CYS A 78 -8.52 -2.74 -10.07
N GLY A 79 -8.19 -1.45 -10.20
CA GLY A 79 -7.41 -0.74 -9.18
C GLY A 79 -5.91 -1.07 -9.24
N TYR A 80 -5.40 -1.36 -10.43
CA TYR A 80 -3.98 -1.68 -10.58
C TYR A 80 -3.08 -0.46 -10.36
N GLN A 81 -3.51 0.75 -10.71
CA GLN A 81 -2.78 1.98 -10.46
C GLN A 81 -2.70 2.26 -8.96
N GLU A 82 -3.83 2.14 -8.26
CA GLU A 82 -3.92 2.26 -6.82
C GLU A 82 -3.02 1.22 -6.13
N SER A 83 -2.98 -0.03 -6.64
CA SER A 83 -2.09 -1.06 -6.12
C SER A 83 -0.61 -0.77 -6.39
N MET A 84 -0.26 -0.25 -7.56
CA MET A 84 1.13 0.11 -7.88
C MET A 84 1.63 1.31 -7.08
N THR A 85 0.74 2.22 -6.72
CA THR A 85 1.05 3.43 -5.94
C THR A 85 0.76 3.29 -4.45
N ASP A 86 0.35 2.11 -3.96
CA ASP A 86 0.18 1.81 -2.53
C ASP A 86 1.55 1.60 -1.87
N PRO A 87 1.97 2.48 -0.92
CA PRO A 87 3.24 2.34 -0.22
C PRO A 87 3.41 1.01 0.51
N SER A 88 2.32 0.33 0.88
CA SER A 88 2.36 -0.97 1.55
C SER A 88 3.01 -2.09 0.70
N PHE A 89 3.21 -1.88 -0.60
CA PHE A 89 3.94 -2.81 -1.45
C PHE A 89 5.44 -2.55 -1.56
N ALA A 90 6.00 -1.58 -0.84
CA ALA A 90 7.44 -1.35 -0.82
C ALA A 90 8.20 -2.64 -0.41
N GLY A 91 9.32 -2.89 -1.07
CA GLY A 91 10.13 -4.12 -0.86
C GLY A 91 9.62 -5.37 -1.61
N GLN A 92 8.45 -5.31 -2.23
CA GLN A 92 7.78 -6.46 -2.84
C GLN A 92 7.83 -6.44 -4.38
N VAL A 93 7.78 -7.62 -4.98
CA VAL A 93 7.49 -7.82 -6.41
C VAL A 93 6.03 -8.24 -6.51
N LEU A 94 5.20 -7.38 -7.12
CA LEU A 94 3.75 -7.54 -7.14
C LEU A 94 3.28 -8.30 -8.39
N THR A 95 2.59 -9.41 -8.17
CA THR A 95 1.95 -10.19 -9.23
C THR A 95 0.47 -9.86 -9.32
N PHE A 96 0.02 -9.44 -10.50
CA PHE A 96 -1.39 -9.29 -10.81
C PHE A 96 -1.96 -10.63 -11.32
N THR A 97 -2.92 -11.21 -10.58
CA THR A 97 -3.53 -12.48 -10.96
C THR A 97 -4.54 -12.32 -12.10
N TRP A 98 -5.13 -11.14 -12.26
CA TRP A 98 -5.98 -10.83 -13.38
C TRP A 98 -5.17 -10.84 -14.69
N PRO A 99 -5.65 -11.52 -15.75
CA PRO A 99 -4.81 -11.81 -16.92
C PRO A 99 -4.38 -10.57 -17.71
N LEU A 100 -5.17 -9.50 -17.69
CA LEU A 100 -4.96 -8.30 -18.51
C LEU A 100 -4.70 -7.09 -17.61
N LEU A 101 -3.51 -6.52 -17.71
CA LEU A 101 -3.09 -5.33 -16.96
C LEU A 101 -3.07 -4.10 -17.88
N GLY A 102 -3.60 -2.96 -17.42
CA GLY A 102 -3.47 -1.69 -18.11
C GLY A 102 -4.52 -1.39 -19.18
N ASN A 103 -5.66 -2.09 -19.18
CA ASN A 103 -6.71 -1.91 -20.18
C ASN A 103 -7.33 -0.51 -20.21
N TYR A 104 -7.43 0.19 -19.08
CA TYR A 104 -7.89 1.59 -19.01
C TYR A 104 -6.74 2.61 -18.87
N GLY A 105 -5.48 2.16 -18.93
CA GLY A 105 -4.30 3.02 -18.85
C GLY A 105 -4.07 3.62 -17.47
N ILE A 106 -3.44 4.78 -17.45
CA ILE A 106 -3.15 5.55 -16.22
C ILE A 106 -4.05 6.78 -16.21
N LEU A 107 -4.70 7.00 -15.07
CA LEU A 107 -5.66 8.08 -14.87
C LEU A 107 -5.12 9.06 -13.81
N PRO A 108 -5.18 10.37 -14.04
CA PRO A 108 -4.82 11.37 -13.04
C PRO A 108 -5.77 11.33 -11.83
N GLY A 109 -5.26 11.63 -10.65
CA GLY A 109 -6.05 11.81 -9.43
C GLY A 109 -6.46 10.55 -8.68
N ILE A 110 -6.10 9.34 -9.19
CA ILE A 110 -6.45 8.07 -8.53
C ILE A 110 -5.27 7.37 -7.88
N SER A 111 -4.06 7.90 -8.01
CA SER A 111 -2.88 7.36 -7.32
C SER A 111 -3.01 7.49 -5.80
N GLU A 112 -2.45 6.53 -5.09
CA GLU A 112 -2.46 6.48 -3.62
C GLU A 112 -1.22 7.11 -2.99
N SER A 113 -0.25 7.54 -3.81
CA SER A 113 0.96 8.27 -3.43
C SER A 113 1.60 8.94 -4.64
N ALA A 114 2.73 9.63 -4.41
CA ALA A 114 3.52 10.30 -5.45
C ALA A 114 4.37 9.34 -6.30
N GLY A 115 4.42 8.04 -6.00
CA GLY A 115 5.32 7.10 -6.66
C GLY A 115 4.79 5.69 -6.83
N VAL A 116 5.56 4.86 -7.52
CA VAL A 116 5.35 3.42 -7.64
C VAL A 116 6.24 2.70 -6.63
N HIS A 117 5.65 1.92 -5.73
CA HIS A 117 6.36 1.33 -4.58
C HIS A 117 6.79 -0.13 -4.75
N PRO A 118 6.04 -1.01 -5.45
CA PRO A 118 6.56 -2.32 -5.77
C PRO A 118 7.89 -2.22 -6.51
N ARG A 119 8.86 -3.07 -6.14
CA ARG A 119 10.17 -3.14 -6.80
C ARG A 119 10.10 -3.69 -8.21
N GLY A 120 8.98 -4.33 -8.57
CA GLY A 120 8.74 -4.85 -9.90
C GLY A 120 7.33 -5.41 -10.05
N ILE A 121 6.87 -5.50 -11.29
CA ILE A 121 5.52 -5.94 -11.63
C ILE A 121 5.58 -7.24 -12.45
N VAL A 122 4.74 -8.22 -12.08
CA VAL A 122 4.57 -9.48 -12.80
C VAL A 122 3.14 -9.61 -13.26
N CYS A 123 2.91 -9.88 -14.56
CA CYS A 123 1.57 -10.07 -15.10
C CYS A 123 1.53 -11.12 -16.22
N ARG A 124 0.31 -11.53 -16.59
CA ARG A 124 0.11 -12.40 -17.74
C ARG A 124 0.26 -11.64 -19.05
N GLN A 125 -0.35 -10.46 -19.13
CA GLN A 125 -0.32 -9.62 -20.32
C GLN A 125 -0.51 -8.15 -19.93
N VAL A 126 0.32 -7.25 -20.50
CA VAL A 126 0.16 -5.82 -20.37
C VAL A 126 -0.45 -5.25 -21.67
N MET A 127 -1.41 -4.34 -21.53
CA MET A 127 -1.97 -3.61 -22.66
C MET A 127 -0.98 -2.56 -23.16
N LYS A 128 -0.72 -2.60 -24.46
CA LYS A 128 0.17 -1.62 -25.14
C LYS A 128 -0.52 -0.30 -25.43
N ILE A 129 -1.80 -0.37 -25.77
CA ILE A 129 -2.63 0.79 -26.09
C ILE A 129 -3.86 0.70 -25.20
N PRO A 130 -3.94 1.52 -24.14
CA PRO A 130 -5.13 1.57 -23.29
C PRO A 130 -6.31 2.18 -24.02
N ASP A 131 -7.52 1.78 -23.63
CA ASP A 131 -8.78 2.27 -24.19
C ASP A 131 -9.62 2.94 -23.11
N HIS A 132 -9.27 4.19 -22.77
CA HIS A 132 -10.06 5.04 -21.88
C HIS A 132 -9.81 6.51 -22.22
N ARG A 133 -10.89 7.31 -22.27
CA ARG A 133 -10.85 8.72 -22.72
C ARG A 133 -9.95 9.63 -21.87
N ASP A 134 -9.86 9.33 -20.57
CA ASP A 134 -9.10 10.12 -19.59
C ASP A 134 -7.70 9.52 -19.33
N SER A 135 -7.31 8.49 -20.08
CA SER A 135 -5.98 7.89 -19.97
C SER A 135 -4.91 8.86 -20.43
N VAL A 136 -3.89 9.05 -19.60
CA VAL A 136 -2.71 9.88 -19.93
C VAL A 136 -1.52 9.05 -20.41
N GLY A 137 -1.61 7.72 -20.38
CA GLY A 137 -0.58 6.82 -20.87
C GLY A 137 -0.81 5.36 -20.51
N SER A 138 0.11 4.51 -20.93
CA SER A 138 0.10 3.08 -20.68
C SER A 138 0.78 2.73 -19.35
N VAL A 139 0.53 1.54 -18.82
CA VAL A 139 1.27 1.00 -17.66
C VAL A 139 2.76 0.85 -17.96
N HIS A 140 3.14 0.55 -19.22
CA HIS A 140 4.55 0.48 -19.61
C HIS A 140 5.25 1.83 -19.39
N GLU A 141 4.69 2.91 -19.95
CA GLU A 141 5.23 4.27 -19.82
C GLU A 141 5.27 4.71 -18.36
N PHE A 142 4.20 4.46 -17.61
CA PHE A 142 4.10 4.77 -16.19
C PHE A 142 5.22 4.11 -15.36
N LEU A 143 5.44 2.82 -15.54
CA LEU A 143 6.52 2.12 -14.86
C LEU A 143 7.90 2.59 -15.33
N ALA A 144 8.05 2.94 -16.61
CA ALA A 144 9.32 3.43 -17.15
C ALA A 144 9.73 4.78 -16.53
N VAL A 145 8.80 5.73 -16.39
CA VAL A 145 9.11 7.04 -15.75
C VAL A 145 9.43 6.91 -14.27
N HIS A 146 8.84 5.92 -13.59
CA HIS A 146 9.12 5.63 -12.18
C HIS A 146 10.32 4.70 -11.96
N GLY A 147 11.01 4.28 -13.01
CA GLY A 147 12.18 3.40 -12.90
C GLY A 147 11.87 1.98 -12.45
N VAL A 148 10.62 1.50 -12.61
CA VAL A 148 10.18 0.19 -12.15
C VAL A 148 10.11 -0.81 -13.31
N PRO A 149 10.84 -1.96 -13.23
CA PRO A 149 10.74 -3.01 -14.22
C PRO A 149 9.44 -3.81 -14.13
N GLY A 150 8.99 -4.35 -15.27
CA GLY A 150 7.88 -5.28 -15.36
C GLY A 150 8.23 -6.50 -16.20
N ILE A 151 7.56 -7.63 -15.94
CA ILE A 151 7.65 -8.84 -16.77
C ILE A 151 6.27 -9.38 -17.09
N GLU A 152 5.98 -9.60 -18.38
CA GLU A 152 4.74 -10.17 -18.88
C GLU A 152 4.94 -11.55 -19.49
N GLY A 153 3.86 -12.25 -19.81
CA GLY A 153 3.89 -13.62 -20.37
C GLY A 153 3.98 -14.71 -19.33
N ILE A 154 3.98 -14.35 -18.05
CA ILE A 154 4.10 -15.28 -16.92
C ILE A 154 2.77 -16.02 -16.70
N ASP A 155 2.85 -17.32 -16.39
CA ASP A 155 1.70 -18.06 -15.87
C ASP A 155 1.42 -17.64 -14.42
N THR A 156 0.71 -16.53 -14.27
CA THR A 156 0.39 -15.95 -12.96
C THR A 156 -0.49 -16.86 -12.11
N ARG A 157 -1.30 -17.76 -12.73
CA ARG A 157 -2.08 -18.75 -12.01
C ARG A 157 -1.18 -19.81 -11.37
N ALA A 158 -0.23 -20.37 -12.11
CA ALA A 158 0.74 -21.33 -11.56
C ALA A 158 1.58 -20.67 -10.46
N LEU A 159 2.02 -19.44 -10.69
CA LEU A 159 2.79 -18.66 -9.72
C LEU A 159 2.02 -18.42 -8.42
N THR A 160 0.77 -17.97 -8.52
CA THR A 160 -0.11 -17.73 -7.36
C THR A 160 -0.37 -19.02 -6.57
N ARG A 161 -0.66 -20.13 -7.23
CA ARG A 161 -0.84 -21.43 -6.57
C ARG A 161 0.42 -21.81 -5.77
N ARG A 162 1.60 -21.61 -6.35
CA ARG A 162 2.86 -21.89 -5.68
C ARG A 162 3.05 -21.05 -4.41
N VAL A 163 2.79 -19.73 -4.50
CA VAL A 163 2.88 -18.84 -3.32
C VAL A 163 1.86 -19.25 -2.24
N ARG A 164 0.65 -19.65 -2.61
CA ARG A 164 -0.36 -20.16 -1.65
C ARG A 164 0.08 -21.47 -0.98
N GLU A 165 0.69 -22.36 -1.73
CA GLU A 165 1.10 -23.69 -1.24
C GLU A 165 2.37 -23.62 -0.36
N HIS A 166 3.32 -22.72 -0.68
CA HIS A 166 4.64 -22.70 -0.06
C HIS A 166 4.92 -21.43 0.78
N GLY A 167 4.08 -20.41 0.69
CA GLY A 167 4.29 -19.08 1.28
C GLY A 167 4.96 -18.11 0.30
N THR A 168 5.16 -16.88 0.76
CA THR A 168 5.92 -15.87 0.01
C THR A 168 7.37 -16.32 -0.19
N VAL A 169 7.96 -15.95 -1.31
CA VAL A 169 9.30 -16.37 -1.72
C VAL A 169 10.08 -15.19 -2.27
N LEU A 170 11.37 -15.13 -2.00
CA LEU A 170 12.25 -14.16 -2.63
C LEU A 170 12.39 -14.46 -4.13
N CYS A 171 12.40 -13.41 -4.93
CA CYS A 171 12.53 -13.52 -6.37
C CYS A 171 13.38 -12.41 -6.95
N VAL A 172 13.88 -12.66 -8.14
CA VAL A 172 14.57 -11.69 -9.00
C VAL A 172 14.10 -11.89 -10.43
N PHE A 173 13.88 -10.80 -11.16
CA PHE A 173 13.65 -10.89 -12.60
C PHE A 173 14.37 -9.77 -13.36
N GLY A 174 14.64 -10.02 -14.63
CA GLY A 174 15.33 -9.08 -15.51
C GLY A 174 15.65 -9.71 -16.87
N PRO A 175 16.58 -9.10 -17.65
CA PRO A 175 17.00 -9.63 -18.94
C PRO A 175 17.54 -11.05 -18.84
N LYS A 176 17.08 -11.94 -19.72
CA LYS A 176 17.44 -13.36 -19.69
C LYS A 176 18.94 -13.59 -19.83
N GLU A 177 19.65 -12.74 -20.57
CA GLU A 177 21.10 -12.77 -20.71
C GLU A 177 21.88 -12.47 -19.42
N ARG A 178 21.25 -11.78 -18.44
CA ARG A 178 21.82 -11.49 -17.11
C ARG A 178 21.47 -12.55 -16.06
N SER A 179 21.11 -13.76 -16.48
CA SER A 179 20.64 -14.81 -15.57
C SER A 179 21.65 -15.21 -14.48
N ASP A 180 22.95 -15.15 -14.75
CA ASP A 180 23.96 -15.50 -13.75
C ASP A 180 24.13 -14.41 -12.69
N GLU A 181 24.08 -13.15 -13.09
CA GLU A 181 24.00 -12.01 -12.16
C GLU A 181 22.75 -12.10 -11.29
N MET A 182 21.58 -12.40 -11.86
CA MET A 182 20.34 -12.58 -11.11
C MET A 182 20.44 -13.72 -10.07
N LYS A 183 21.11 -14.81 -10.37
CA LYS A 183 21.36 -15.90 -9.41
C LYS A 183 22.25 -15.45 -8.25
N GLU A 184 23.29 -14.66 -8.55
CA GLU A 184 24.17 -14.09 -7.53
C GLU A 184 23.39 -13.15 -6.61
N ILE A 185 22.62 -12.22 -7.18
CA ILE A 185 21.72 -11.34 -6.43
C ILE A 185 20.80 -12.17 -5.52
N LEU A 186 20.08 -13.13 -6.08
CA LEU A 186 19.12 -13.95 -5.35
C LEU A 186 19.74 -14.71 -4.18
N SER A 187 20.99 -15.19 -4.35
CA SER A 187 21.72 -15.91 -3.29
C SER A 187 22.13 -15.01 -2.11
N GLY A 188 22.29 -13.71 -2.36
CA GLY A 188 22.65 -12.70 -1.34
C GLY A 188 21.47 -11.94 -0.75
N MET A 189 20.24 -12.18 -1.23
CA MET A 189 19.08 -11.45 -0.78
C MET A 189 18.69 -11.76 0.68
N THR A 190 18.35 -10.71 1.41
CA THR A 190 17.65 -10.80 2.70
C THR A 190 16.16 -10.52 2.51
N PRO A 191 15.27 -11.10 3.35
CA PRO A 191 13.85 -10.74 3.31
C PRO A 191 13.62 -9.24 3.53
N PRO A 192 12.67 -8.61 2.83
CA PRO A 192 12.35 -7.19 3.02
C PRO A 192 11.95 -6.82 4.46
N ASP A 193 11.51 -7.79 5.25
CA ASP A 193 11.18 -7.58 6.68
C ASP A 193 12.38 -7.13 7.53
N ALA A 194 13.60 -7.31 7.02
CA ALA A 194 14.85 -6.83 7.66
C ALA A 194 15.21 -5.39 7.29
N GLU A 195 14.47 -4.78 6.36
CA GLU A 195 14.69 -3.40 5.90
C GLU A 195 13.73 -2.44 6.65
N ASP A 196 14.19 -1.22 6.89
CA ASP A 196 13.29 -0.15 7.37
C ASP A 196 12.48 0.41 6.21
N LEU A 197 11.41 -0.31 5.85
CA LEU A 197 10.56 0.08 4.75
C LEU A 197 9.66 1.26 5.09
N VAL A 198 9.33 1.49 6.37
CA VAL A 198 8.56 2.66 6.80
C VAL A 198 9.34 3.93 6.54
N ALA A 199 10.63 3.97 6.88
CA ALA A 199 11.51 5.12 6.61
C ALA A 199 11.61 5.46 5.10
N SER A 200 11.37 4.48 4.22
CA SER A 200 11.44 4.70 2.77
C SER A 200 10.16 5.30 2.16
N VAL A 201 9.06 5.37 2.91
CA VAL A 201 7.74 5.78 2.40
C VAL A 201 7.05 6.85 3.23
N THR A 202 7.55 7.15 4.43
CA THR A 202 7.03 8.22 5.30
C THR A 202 7.29 9.59 4.72
N CYS A 203 6.46 10.59 5.06
CA CYS A 203 6.70 11.98 4.68
C CYS A 203 7.96 12.53 5.37
N GLU A 204 8.59 13.53 4.75
CA GLU A 204 9.83 14.13 5.26
C GLU A 204 9.58 15.09 6.42
N GLU A 205 8.48 15.87 6.36
CA GLU A 205 8.13 16.90 7.33
C GLU A 205 6.65 16.82 7.72
N ALA A 206 6.34 17.29 8.92
CA ALA A 206 4.96 17.39 9.38
C ALA A 206 4.22 18.55 8.67
N VAL A 207 3.02 18.27 8.17
CA VAL A 207 2.21 19.22 7.40
C VAL A 207 0.79 19.25 7.94
N LEU A 208 0.25 20.46 8.19
CA LEU A 208 -1.16 20.65 8.55
C LEU A 208 -2.01 20.75 7.28
N LEU A 209 -2.90 19.79 7.11
CA LEU A 209 -3.86 19.74 6.02
C LEU A 209 -5.20 20.36 6.47
N ASN A 210 -5.90 20.99 5.53
CA ASN A 210 -7.24 21.62 5.69
C ASN A 210 -7.39 22.51 6.94
N GLN A 211 -6.38 23.33 7.23
CA GLN A 211 -6.36 24.26 8.35
C GLN A 211 -7.61 25.16 8.38
N GLY A 212 -8.26 25.26 9.55
CA GLY A 212 -9.43 26.09 9.76
C GLY A 212 -10.73 25.49 9.20
N ALA A 213 -10.73 24.19 8.86
CA ALA A 213 -11.93 23.51 8.41
C ALA A 213 -13.00 23.46 9.53
N GLN A 214 -14.25 23.56 9.13
CA GLN A 214 -15.42 23.56 10.00
C GLN A 214 -16.41 22.48 9.56
N ASP A 215 -17.24 22.04 10.50
CA ASP A 215 -18.37 21.16 10.22
C ASP A 215 -19.55 21.93 9.57
N ASP A 216 -20.66 21.23 9.34
CA ASP A 216 -21.87 21.81 8.73
C ASP A 216 -22.56 22.84 9.64
N GLU A 217 -22.29 22.83 10.96
CA GLU A 217 -22.76 23.78 11.95
C GLU A 217 -21.84 24.99 12.11
N GLY A 218 -20.67 24.98 11.48
CA GLY A 218 -19.65 26.04 11.52
C GLY A 218 -18.70 25.95 12.71
N GLU A 219 -18.68 24.81 13.43
CA GLU A 219 -17.73 24.54 14.52
C GLU A 219 -16.40 24.02 13.95
N PRO A 220 -15.25 24.39 14.55
CA PRO A 220 -13.95 23.88 14.13
C PRO A 220 -13.89 22.35 14.19
N LEU A 221 -13.35 21.73 13.16
CA LEU A 221 -13.09 20.29 13.18
C LEU A 221 -12.02 19.94 14.23
N PRO A 222 -12.12 18.79 14.92
CA PRO A 222 -11.08 18.33 15.83
C PRO A 222 -9.79 18.04 15.05
N ARG A 223 -8.64 18.17 15.72
CA ARG A 223 -7.32 17.97 15.12
C ARG A 223 -6.85 16.54 15.33
N LEU A 224 -6.46 15.90 14.23
CA LEU A 224 -5.93 14.52 14.22
C LEU A 224 -4.46 14.53 13.77
N ALA A 225 -3.55 13.99 14.61
CA ALA A 225 -2.22 13.70 14.13
C ALA A 225 -2.19 12.32 13.45
N ALA A 226 -1.86 12.30 12.16
CA ALA A 226 -1.76 11.11 11.35
C ALA A 226 -0.29 10.72 11.15
N ILE A 227 0.17 9.71 11.88
CA ILE A 227 1.50 9.13 11.75
C ILE A 227 1.58 8.39 10.42
N ASP A 228 2.47 8.83 9.55
CA ASP A 228 2.68 8.30 8.22
C ASP A 228 3.63 7.11 8.22
N CYS A 229 3.07 5.92 8.26
CA CYS A 229 3.83 4.68 8.06
C CYS A 229 3.84 4.22 6.58
N GLY A 230 3.34 5.04 5.66
CA GLY A 230 3.07 4.76 4.25
C GLY A 230 1.59 4.97 3.93
N ILE A 231 1.07 6.13 4.31
CA ILE A 231 -0.36 6.45 4.21
C ILE A 231 -0.81 6.57 2.75
N LYS A 232 -1.96 6.00 2.44
CA LYS A 232 -2.63 6.21 1.15
C LYS A 232 -3.28 7.58 1.10
N TYR A 233 -3.15 8.27 -0.03
CA TYR A 233 -3.80 9.56 -0.23
C TYR A 233 -5.32 9.53 -0.02
N ASN A 234 -5.96 8.40 -0.36
CA ASN A 234 -7.39 8.29 -0.10
C ASN A 234 -7.73 8.29 1.40
N ILE A 235 -6.87 7.74 2.25
CA ILE A 235 -7.04 7.81 3.71
C ILE A 235 -6.95 9.28 4.17
N LEU A 236 -5.95 10.03 3.70
CA LEU A 236 -5.85 11.47 4.02
C LEU A 236 -7.08 12.23 3.54
N ARG A 237 -7.58 11.97 2.32
CA ARG A 237 -8.81 12.59 1.80
C ARG A 237 -10.03 12.31 2.68
N GLU A 238 -10.18 11.07 3.18
CA GLU A 238 -11.30 10.71 4.07
C GLU A 238 -11.14 11.30 5.47
N LEU A 239 -9.93 11.37 6.01
CA LEU A 239 -9.65 12.01 7.29
C LEU A 239 -9.93 13.52 7.23
N CYS A 240 -9.51 14.20 6.18
CA CYS A 240 -9.73 15.63 5.98
C CYS A 240 -11.20 16.04 5.87
N LYS A 241 -12.12 15.10 5.63
CA LYS A 241 -13.56 15.39 5.69
C LYS A 241 -14.09 15.58 7.10
N ARG A 242 -13.37 15.15 8.13
CA ARG A 242 -13.82 15.08 9.53
C ARG A 242 -12.86 15.70 10.52
N PHE A 243 -11.62 15.97 10.10
CA PHE A 243 -10.55 16.44 10.96
C PHE A 243 -9.72 17.51 10.28
N GLU A 244 -9.14 18.39 11.08
CA GLU A 244 -7.91 19.09 10.76
C GLU A 244 -6.78 18.06 10.90
N VAL A 245 -6.05 17.72 9.83
CA VAL A 245 -5.10 16.61 9.85
C VAL A 245 -3.67 17.12 9.88
N VAL A 246 -2.91 16.74 10.91
CA VAL A 246 -1.45 16.88 10.92
C VAL A 246 -0.86 15.59 10.35
N TRP A 247 -0.40 15.64 9.12
CA TRP A 247 0.29 14.53 8.47
C TRP A 247 1.75 14.58 8.89
N CYS A 248 2.22 13.62 9.68
CA CYS A 248 3.54 13.66 10.32
C CYS A 248 4.36 12.39 10.08
N PRO A 249 5.71 12.53 9.99
CA PRO A 249 6.62 11.40 9.82
C PRO A 249 6.47 10.35 10.92
N ALA A 250 6.70 9.08 10.56
CA ALA A 250 6.67 7.97 11.52
C ALA A 250 7.77 8.08 12.59
N SER A 251 8.86 8.77 12.29
CA SER A 251 9.98 9.02 13.20
C SER A 251 9.70 10.11 14.26
N LEU A 252 8.63 10.90 14.11
CA LEU A 252 8.32 11.99 15.03
C LEU A 252 7.79 11.43 16.35
N ASP A 253 8.40 11.83 17.48
CA ASP A 253 8.01 11.34 18.79
C ASP A 253 6.73 12.01 19.31
N PHE A 254 6.07 11.34 20.27
CA PHE A 254 4.79 11.78 20.82
C PHE A 254 4.85 13.17 21.47
N ASP A 255 5.89 13.46 22.23
CA ASP A 255 6.01 14.73 22.95
C ASP A 255 6.15 15.90 21.97
N SER A 256 6.89 15.71 20.89
CA SER A 256 7.02 16.68 19.79
C SER A 256 5.68 16.91 19.08
N ILE A 257 4.94 15.82 18.78
CA ILE A 257 3.61 15.92 18.17
C ILE A 257 2.66 16.73 19.07
N ILE A 258 2.63 16.43 20.37
CA ILE A 258 1.72 17.12 21.31
C ILE A 258 2.10 18.58 21.51
N SER A 259 3.41 18.87 21.71
CA SER A 259 3.86 20.23 22.03
C SER A 259 3.73 21.19 20.87
N GLU A 260 3.88 20.72 19.64
CA GLU A 260 3.85 21.56 18.44
C GLU A 260 2.44 21.69 17.86
N TRP A 261 1.68 20.58 17.81
CA TRP A 261 0.45 20.50 17.03
C TRP A 261 -0.83 20.42 17.87
N HIS A 262 -0.76 20.05 19.15
CA HIS A 262 -1.89 19.94 20.08
C HIS A 262 -3.08 19.14 19.50
N PRO A 263 -2.89 17.89 19.02
CA PRO A 263 -3.97 17.11 18.45
C PRO A 263 -4.93 16.57 19.53
N ASP A 264 -6.20 16.37 19.14
CA ASP A 264 -7.23 15.73 19.98
C ASP A 264 -7.16 14.21 19.93
N ALA A 265 -6.57 13.65 18.88
CA ALA A 265 -6.44 12.20 18.65
C ALA A 265 -5.22 11.85 17.79
N LEU A 266 -4.80 10.58 17.87
CA LEU A 266 -3.69 10.04 17.09
C LEU A 266 -4.18 8.94 16.15
N PHE A 267 -3.69 8.93 14.92
CA PHE A 267 -3.94 7.91 13.91
C PHE A 267 -2.62 7.36 13.39
N ALA A 268 -2.48 6.03 13.29
CA ALA A 268 -1.36 5.42 12.60
C ALA A 268 -1.84 4.73 11.32
N SER A 269 -1.16 5.02 10.22
CA SER A 269 -1.59 4.60 8.90
C SER A 269 -1.23 3.15 8.56
N ASN A 270 -1.70 2.70 7.40
CA ASN A 270 -1.15 1.54 6.71
C ASN A 270 0.33 1.75 6.37
N GLY A 271 1.03 0.68 6.00
CA GLY A 271 2.43 0.76 5.59
C GLY A 271 3.06 -0.59 5.31
N PRO A 272 4.29 -0.58 4.78
CA PRO A 272 5.06 -1.79 4.46
C PRO A 272 5.85 -2.32 5.65
N GLY A 273 6.42 -3.52 5.47
CA GLY A 273 7.43 -4.09 6.35
C GLY A 273 6.88 -4.83 7.57
N ALA A 274 7.80 -5.23 8.44
CA ALA A 274 7.47 -5.96 9.66
C ALA A 274 7.09 -5.00 10.80
N PRO A 275 5.95 -5.21 11.48
CA PRO A 275 5.52 -4.33 12.58
C PRO A 275 6.51 -4.27 13.75
N ALA A 276 7.30 -5.34 13.96
CA ALA A 276 8.31 -5.41 15.01
C ALA A 276 9.69 -4.88 14.58
N HIS A 277 9.83 -4.28 13.40
CA HIS A 277 11.11 -3.71 12.96
C HIS A 277 11.56 -2.58 13.90
N PRO A 278 12.87 -2.48 14.24
CA PRO A 278 13.38 -1.52 15.23
C PRO A 278 13.54 -0.08 14.72
N GLY A 279 13.23 0.19 13.44
CA GLY A 279 13.31 1.53 12.82
C GLY A 279 12.07 2.39 13.07
N ASP A 280 11.60 3.10 12.03
CA ASP A 280 10.46 4.04 12.13
C ASP A 280 9.15 3.39 12.58
N ALA A 281 8.96 2.09 12.28
CA ALA A 281 7.84 1.33 12.85
C ALA A 281 7.88 1.27 14.39
N ALA A 282 9.06 1.19 15.00
CA ALA A 282 9.21 1.23 16.46
C ALA A 282 8.91 2.64 17.02
N SER A 283 9.35 3.70 16.36
CA SER A 283 9.05 5.10 16.76
C SER A 283 7.55 5.36 16.74
N ALA A 284 6.85 4.96 15.68
CA ALA A 284 5.40 5.07 15.58
C ALA A 284 4.68 4.27 16.68
N ARG A 285 5.15 3.04 16.98
CA ARG A 285 4.62 2.21 18.08
C ARG A 285 4.81 2.88 19.43
N GLU A 286 5.97 3.49 19.72
CA GLU A 286 6.27 4.19 20.97
C GLU A 286 5.36 5.41 21.13
N SER A 287 5.11 6.17 20.07
CA SER A 287 4.18 7.30 20.04
C SER A 287 2.74 6.85 20.32
N LEU A 288 2.28 5.74 19.73
CA LEU A 288 0.97 5.14 20.03
C LEU A 288 0.87 4.68 21.50
N ALA A 289 1.92 4.03 22.03
CA ALA A 289 1.93 3.61 23.43
C ALA A 289 1.90 4.80 24.39
N ALA A 290 2.56 5.91 24.05
CA ALA A 290 2.52 7.15 24.83
C ALA A 290 1.13 7.78 24.80
N ALA A 291 0.48 7.83 23.63
CA ALA A 291 -0.88 8.34 23.48
C ALA A 291 -1.89 7.54 24.32
N VAL A 292 -1.81 6.20 24.30
CA VAL A 292 -2.66 5.34 25.14
C VAL A 292 -2.45 5.62 26.63
N ARG A 293 -1.20 5.79 27.07
CA ARG A 293 -0.90 6.16 28.47
C ARG A 293 -1.44 7.55 28.86
N ALA A 294 -1.51 8.45 27.90
CA ALA A 294 -2.08 9.80 28.06
C ALA A 294 -3.62 9.81 27.94
N GLU A 295 -4.26 8.65 27.84
CA GLU A 295 -5.71 8.50 27.61
C GLU A 295 -6.22 9.22 26.35
N MET A 296 -5.34 9.47 25.38
CA MET A 296 -5.70 10.08 24.10
C MET A 296 -6.39 9.04 23.20
N PRO A 297 -7.45 9.41 22.46
CA PRO A 297 -8.04 8.53 21.47
C PRO A 297 -7.02 8.14 20.39
N VAL A 298 -6.94 6.85 20.09
CA VAL A 298 -6.03 6.30 19.06
C VAL A 298 -6.77 5.40 18.11
N MET A 299 -6.36 5.42 16.82
CA MET A 299 -6.85 4.51 15.79
C MET A 299 -5.70 4.08 14.89
N GLY A 300 -5.75 2.87 14.36
CA GLY A 300 -4.77 2.36 13.40
C GLY A 300 -5.40 1.56 12.28
N ILE A 301 -4.81 1.65 11.08
CA ILE A 301 -5.20 0.86 9.91
C ILE A 301 -4.03 -0.01 9.47
N CYS A 302 -4.26 -1.31 9.23
CA CYS A 302 -3.27 -2.27 8.73
C CYS A 302 -2.02 -2.29 9.62
N LEU A 303 -0.87 -1.77 9.14
CA LEU A 303 0.35 -1.65 9.96
C LEU A 303 0.09 -0.87 11.27
N GLY A 304 -0.63 0.25 11.21
CA GLY A 304 -0.99 1.02 12.40
C GLY A 304 -1.78 0.22 13.43
N HIS A 305 -2.72 -0.65 13.00
CA HIS A 305 -3.41 -1.59 13.88
C HIS A 305 -2.44 -2.60 14.52
N GLN A 306 -1.51 -3.13 13.73
CA GLN A 306 -0.50 -4.08 14.22
C GLN A 306 0.44 -3.41 15.24
N LEU A 307 0.84 -2.15 15.01
CA LEU A 307 1.63 -1.35 15.96
C LEU A 307 0.87 -1.08 17.25
N MET A 308 -0.43 -0.79 17.19
CA MET A 308 -1.29 -0.68 18.37
C MET A 308 -1.35 -1.99 19.15
N GLY A 309 -1.48 -3.13 18.47
CA GLY A 309 -1.42 -4.45 19.10
C GLY A 309 -0.11 -4.69 19.85
N LEU A 310 1.02 -4.37 19.22
CA LEU A 310 2.34 -4.45 19.85
C LEU A 310 2.48 -3.48 21.04
N ALA A 311 1.97 -2.25 20.93
CA ALA A 311 1.95 -1.25 22.00
C ALA A 311 1.12 -1.72 23.22
N ALA A 312 0.07 -2.51 22.95
CA ALA A 312 -0.76 -3.15 23.98
C ALA A 312 -0.14 -4.46 24.55
N GLY A 313 1.07 -4.85 24.12
CA GLY A 313 1.76 -6.05 24.59
C GLY A 313 1.36 -7.34 23.85
N LEU A 314 0.59 -7.26 22.79
CA LEU A 314 0.28 -8.40 21.93
C LEU A 314 1.46 -8.73 21.02
N ARG A 315 1.42 -9.88 20.38
CA ARG A 315 2.41 -10.29 19.39
C ARG A 315 1.83 -10.19 17.98
N THR A 316 2.71 -10.05 17.00
CA THR A 316 2.36 -10.13 15.59
C THR A 316 3.08 -11.32 14.95
N TYR A 317 2.47 -11.89 13.91
CA TYR A 317 3.06 -12.99 13.15
C TYR A 317 2.90 -12.75 11.66
N LYS A 318 3.81 -13.31 10.88
CA LYS A 318 3.76 -13.26 9.43
C LYS A 318 2.81 -14.30 8.88
N LEU A 319 1.85 -13.87 8.06
CA LEU A 319 0.97 -14.76 7.32
C LEU A 319 1.73 -15.49 6.22
N ARG A 320 1.31 -16.70 5.90
CA ARG A 320 1.99 -17.53 4.91
C ARG A 320 2.13 -16.85 3.54
N TYR A 321 1.09 -16.16 3.08
CA TYR A 321 1.07 -15.43 1.81
C TYR A 321 0.36 -14.07 1.91
N GLY A 322 -0.22 -13.73 3.07
CA GLY A 322 -0.97 -12.51 3.31
C GLY A 322 -2.31 -12.43 2.58
N HIS A 323 -3.08 -11.36 2.87
CA HIS A 323 -4.33 -11.06 2.17
C HIS A 323 -4.13 -9.82 1.32
N ARG A 324 -4.36 -9.94 0.00
CA ARG A 324 -4.26 -8.82 -0.94
C ARG A 324 -5.34 -8.94 -2.01
N GLY A 325 -6.25 -7.98 -2.02
CA GLY A 325 -7.37 -7.92 -2.96
C GLY A 325 -8.60 -7.27 -2.36
N ALA A 326 -9.59 -7.02 -3.21
CA ALA A 326 -10.84 -6.34 -2.86
C ALA A 326 -12.00 -7.32 -2.57
N ASN A 327 -11.71 -8.59 -2.31
CA ASN A 327 -12.70 -9.66 -2.16
C ASN A 327 -12.47 -10.51 -0.90
N GLN A 328 -11.94 -9.91 0.15
CA GLN A 328 -11.65 -10.60 1.41
C GLN A 328 -12.87 -10.53 2.35
N PRO A 329 -13.44 -11.68 2.78
CA PRO A 329 -14.56 -11.68 3.71
C PRO A 329 -14.07 -11.37 5.14
N VAL A 330 -14.85 -10.57 5.86
CA VAL A 330 -14.68 -10.30 7.29
C VAL A 330 -16.01 -10.52 7.98
N VAL A 331 -16.00 -11.29 9.07
CA VAL A 331 -17.20 -11.55 9.86
C VAL A 331 -17.23 -10.64 11.11
N ASP A 332 -18.35 -9.98 11.32
CA ASP A 332 -18.66 -9.34 12.60
C ASP A 332 -19.11 -10.42 13.59
N LEU A 333 -18.29 -10.69 14.60
CA LEU A 333 -18.55 -11.76 15.57
C LEU A 333 -19.76 -11.49 16.48
N GLN A 334 -20.19 -10.23 16.62
CA GLN A 334 -21.37 -9.88 17.42
C GLN A 334 -22.67 -10.12 16.66
N THR A 335 -22.69 -9.77 15.39
CA THR A 335 -23.89 -9.83 14.56
C THR A 335 -23.93 -11.08 13.65
N GLY A 336 -22.79 -11.74 13.42
CA GLY A 336 -22.63 -12.82 12.45
C GLY A 336 -22.66 -12.33 10.98
N ARG A 337 -22.69 -11.03 10.76
CA ARG A 337 -22.71 -10.46 9.41
C ARG A 337 -21.33 -10.59 8.76
N VAL A 338 -21.31 -10.96 7.48
CA VAL A 338 -20.10 -11.01 6.66
C VAL A 338 -20.10 -9.83 5.69
N ASP A 339 -19.04 -9.03 5.73
CA ASP A 339 -18.78 -7.96 4.78
C ASP A 339 -17.57 -8.31 3.91
N ILE A 340 -17.62 -7.93 2.63
CA ILE A 340 -16.48 -8.09 1.72
C ILE A 340 -15.63 -6.83 1.79
N THR A 341 -14.33 -7.00 2.08
CA THR A 341 -13.40 -5.90 2.31
C THR A 341 -12.23 -5.91 1.34
N SER A 342 -11.58 -4.76 1.20
CA SER A 342 -10.29 -4.64 0.53
C SER A 342 -9.18 -4.75 1.56
N GLN A 343 -8.25 -5.68 1.36
CA GLN A 343 -7.13 -5.92 2.26
C GLN A 343 -5.79 -5.90 1.52
N ASN A 344 -4.75 -5.47 2.21
CA ASN A 344 -3.37 -5.58 1.77
C ASN A 344 -2.46 -5.66 3.00
N HIS A 345 -2.23 -6.86 3.51
CA HIS A 345 -1.34 -7.08 4.66
C HIS A 345 -0.64 -8.45 4.60
N GLY A 346 0.58 -8.51 5.14
CA GLY A 346 1.38 -9.72 5.26
C GLY A 346 1.55 -10.19 6.70
N PHE A 347 1.08 -9.41 7.69
CA PHE A 347 1.16 -9.72 9.12
C PHE A 347 -0.22 -9.63 9.76
N ALA A 348 -0.42 -10.34 10.86
CA ALA A 348 -1.60 -10.26 11.71
C ALA A 348 -1.20 -10.16 13.18
N VAL A 349 -2.13 -9.70 14.02
CA VAL A 349 -2.00 -9.66 15.47
C VAL A 349 -2.48 -10.98 16.03
N GLU A 350 -1.72 -11.61 16.96
CA GLU A 350 -2.18 -12.81 17.64
C GLU A 350 -3.43 -12.52 18.48
N ASP A 351 -4.41 -13.43 18.44
CA ASP A 351 -5.58 -13.39 19.29
C ASP A 351 -5.14 -13.62 20.75
N PRO A 352 -5.33 -12.64 21.65
CA PRO A 352 -5.07 -12.87 23.06
C PRO A 352 -6.12 -13.83 23.59
N ASP A 353 -5.72 -14.94 24.19
CA ASP A 353 -6.61 -15.90 24.84
C ASP A 353 -7.68 -15.18 25.65
N LYS A 354 -8.83 -14.99 25.04
CA LYS A 354 -10.14 -14.64 25.63
C LYS A 354 -10.22 -13.41 26.54
N GLY A 355 -10.57 -12.27 26.00
CA GLY A 355 -11.47 -11.36 26.73
C GLY A 355 -11.02 -9.96 27.02
N MET A 356 -9.89 -9.46 26.54
CA MET A 356 -9.49 -8.10 26.93
C MET A 356 -9.32 -7.06 25.84
N LEU A 357 -9.57 -7.33 24.57
CA LEU A 357 -9.35 -6.32 23.52
C LEU A 357 -10.31 -6.45 22.33
N ALA A 358 -11.61 -6.57 22.59
CA ALA A 358 -12.64 -6.59 21.56
C ALA A 358 -12.57 -5.41 20.58
N CYS A 359 -11.99 -4.29 20.94
CA CYS A 359 -11.83 -3.12 20.08
C CYS A 359 -10.64 -3.20 19.10
N LEU A 360 -9.63 -4.05 19.37
CA LEU A 360 -8.46 -4.22 18.50
C LEU A 360 -8.57 -5.39 17.53
N LEU A 361 -9.55 -6.27 17.74
CA LEU A 361 -9.69 -7.55 17.05
C LEU A 361 -10.49 -7.48 15.73
N TYR A 362 -11.02 -6.33 15.34
CA TYR A 362 -11.85 -6.21 14.14
C TYR A 362 -11.13 -6.46 12.81
N THR A 363 -9.82 -6.64 12.83
CA THR A 363 -9.03 -6.91 11.62
C THR A 363 -8.04 -8.06 11.77
N SER A 364 -8.04 -8.75 12.91
CA SER A 364 -7.29 -9.99 13.01
C SER A 364 -8.06 -11.09 12.31
N ASP A 365 -7.35 -11.84 11.56
CA ASP A 365 -7.73 -12.76 10.55
C ASP A 365 -8.63 -13.92 11.01
N ALA A 366 -9.92 -13.82 10.75
CA ALA A 366 -10.83 -14.96 10.82
C ALA A 366 -10.78 -15.86 9.55
N ALA A 367 -9.95 -15.50 8.56
CA ALA A 367 -9.94 -16.19 7.26
C ALA A 367 -8.92 -17.34 7.19
N ASP A 368 -7.97 -17.45 8.13
CA ASP A 368 -7.00 -18.55 8.10
C ASP A 368 -7.57 -19.91 8.55
N ASP A 369 -8.69 -19.92 9.27
CA ASP A 369 -9.31 -21.17 9.75
C ASP A 369 -10.36 -21.77 8.79
N THR A 370 -10.69 -21.11 7.69
CA THR A 370 -11.56 -21.70 6.67
C THR A 370 -10.74 -22.13 5.46
N PRO A 371 -10.73 -23.42 5.10
CA PRO A 371 -10.16 -23.84 3.84
C PRO A 371 -10.94 -23.14 2.73
N CYS A 372 -10.25 -22.29 1.97
CA CYS A 372 -10.81 -21.74 0.74
C CYS A 372 -11.19 -22.90 -0.19
N VAL A 373 -12.48 -23.19 -0.31
CA VAL A 373 -13.04 -24.09 -1.32
C VAL A 373 -12.98 -23.42 -2.69
#